data_894cc3f269a7d3241fdbc9a228852248
#
_entry.id   894cc3f269a7d3241fdbc9a228852248
#
_cell.length_a   1.000
_cell.length_b   1.000
_cell.length_c   1.000
_cell.angle_alpha   90.00
_cell.angle_beta   90.00
_cell.angle_gamma   90.00
#
_symmetry.space_group_name_H-M   'P 1'
#
loop_
_entity.id
_entity.type
_entity.pdbx_description
1 polymer ?
#
loop_
_entity_poly.entity_id
_entity_poly.type
_entity_poly.pdbx_seq_one_letter_code
_entity_poly.pdbx_strand_id
1 'polypeptide(L)'
;MRRLASCGITTKEACGNTVRNVTCCPDAGVCTDEVFDVTPHARAMAYFLLRHPDAQNFGRKFKISFSGCAQHHCGLARIHDIGAVAETREVDGETTEGFAVYVGGGLGAVPHQAQLYSDFVPADEMLPLAQAISRVFARLGEKHKRARARMKFLVANLGIDEFRKNIEEELARLPEDALREQIMTEAHSQKEEPLKPPSELDLEAPGLEEGFRVWHRHNVRAQGQEGYSMVTVSLALGDLTADQLRGIGTISRKYIKDTIRATVPQNLLLRWVSNEDLPALYSDLATLRLASPLADSVADITACPGTDSCKLGIASSRGLAGVLHRQFTADALSGEGMGDGDGGLRDDITIKISGCFNSCAQHHIANIGFFGTSKRKSGRVAPLFQVILGGTAENNADSYGLMVGKVPAHRAPEVIAKLTAIYDSEKQDGETFRDCMERLGKARIHGDLEEFSEVGEAEADFFDNRQPWEY
;
A
#
# COMPACT_ATOMS: atom_id res chain seq x y z
N MET A 1 -1.38 -0.22 25.85
CA MET A 1 -1.30 -1.69 25.83
C MET A 1 -2.50 -2.36 26.52
N ARG A 2 -2.73 -2.16 27.84
CA ARG A 2 -3.86 -2.83 28.56
C ARG A 2 -5.23 -2.57 27.91
N ARG A 3 -5.53 -1.32 27.51
CA ARG A 3 -6.78 -0.95 26.82
C ARG A 3 -6.94 -1.63 25.45
N LEU A 4 -5.84 -1.77 24.68
CA LEU A 4 -5.87 -2.51 23.42
C LEU A 4 -6.14 -3.99 23.66
N ALA A 5 -5.48 -4.59 24.67
CA ALA A 5 -5.70 -5.99 25.02
C ALA A 5 -7.14 -6.28 25.48
N SER A 6 -7.80 -5.33 26.18
CA SER A 6 -9.21 -5.48 26.58
C SER A 6 -10.19 -5.46 25.40
N CYS A 7 -9.76 -4.96 24.23
CA CYS A 7 -10.52 -5.01 22.97
C CYS A 7 -10.07 -6.16 22.06
N GLY A 8 -9.31 -7.14 22.58
CA GLY A 8 -8.82 -8.27 21.78
C GLY A 8 -7.62 -7.98 20.86
N ILE A 9 -7.11 -6.74 20.86
CA ILE A 9 -5.98 -6.35 20.00
C ILE A 9 -4.66 -6.79 20.62
N THR A 10 -3.85 -7.52 19.89
CA THR A 10 -2.50 -7.91 20.27
C THR A 10 -1.44 -7.11 19.51
N THR A 11 -0.32 -6.85 20.16
CA THR A 11 0.88 -6.26 19.52
C THR A 11 2.00 -7.28 19.37
N LYS A 12 1.70 -8.57 19.55
CA LYS A 12 2.69 -9.63 19.40
C LYS A 12 3.18 -9.67 17.97
N GLU A 13 4.51 -9.83 17.84
CA GLU A 13 5.21 -9.93 16.56
C GLU A 13 5.06 -8.71 15.63
N ALA A 14 4.40 -7.65 16.06
CA ALA A 14 4.36 -6.39 15.31
C ALA A 14 5.77 -5.79 15.07
N CYS A 15 6.75 -6.16 15.90
CA CYS A 15 8.15 -5.80 15.75
C CYS A 15 9.03 -7.00 16.11
N GLY A 16 10.14 -7.19 15.41
CA GLY A 16 11.07 -8.31 15.68
C GLY A 16 11.69 -8.87 14.40
N ASN A 17 12.44 -9.94 14.56
CA ASN A 17 13.02 -10.73 13.47
C ASN A 17 12.14 -11.96 13.22
N THR A 18 10.91 -11.73 12.89
CA THR A 18 9.83 -12.70 12.74
C THR A 18 8.91 -12.29 11.59
N VAL A 19 7.87 -13.06 11.32
CA VAL A 19 6.77 -12.65 10.43
C VAL A 19 6.00 -11.51 11.08
N ARG A 20 6.16 -10.29 10.54
CA ARG A 20 5.57 -9.09 11.14
C ARG A 20 4.19 -8.77 10.60
N ASN A 21 3.90 -9.21 9.38
CA ASN A 21 2.65 -8.92 8.72
C ASN A 21 2.35 -9.97 7.65
N VAL A 22 1.10 -10.37 7.59
CA VAL A 22 0.50 -11.09 6.47
C VAL A 22 -0.67 -10.23 6.02
N THR A 23 -0.68 -9.85 4.75
CA THR A 23 -1.71 -8.97 4.16
C THR A 23 -2.37 -9.65 2.98
N CYS A 24 -3.56 -9.17 2.61
CA CYS A 24 -4.18 -9.44 1.32
C CYS A 24 -4.81 -8.16 0.77
N CYS A 25 -5.36 -8.23 -0.44
CA CYS A 25 -6.17 -7.16 -0.99
C CYS A 25 -7.25 -6.73 0.02
N PRO A 26 -7.48 -5.45 0.26
CA PRO A 26 -8.55 -4.99 1.14
C PRO A 26 -9.94 -5.31 0.59
N ASP A 27 -10.09 -5.44 -0.70
CA ASP A 27 -11.30 -5.80 -1.46
C ASP A 27 -11.45 -7.31 -1.70
N ALA A 28 -10.54 -8.16 -1.24
CA ALA A 28 -10.68 -9.61 -1.38
C ALA A 28 -11.99 -10.15 -0.78
N GLY A 29 -12.69 -10.99 -1.53
CA GLY A 29 -14.01 -11.53 -1.24
C GLY A 29 -15.16 -10.67 -1.76
N VAL A 30 -14.88 -9.46 -2.30
CA VAL A 30 -15.89 -8.57 -2.89
C VAL A 30 -15.41 -7.88 -4.19
N CYS A 31 -14.18 -8.13 -4.61
CA CYS A 31 -13.60 -7.54 -5.83
C CYS A 31 -14.23 -8.19 -7.08
N THR A 32 -14.53 -7.38 -8.11
CA THR A 32 -15.04 -7.85 -9.40
C THR A 32 -14.02 -8.63 -10.21
N ASP A 33 -12.73 -8.39 -9.96
CA ASP A 33 -11.63 -8.89 -10.78
C ASP A 33 -10.80 -9.96 -10.08
N GLU A 34 -11.22 -10.41 -8.88
CA GLU A 34 -10.51 -11.47 -8.19
C GLU A 34 -10.77 -12.85 -8.81
N VAL A 35 -9.73 -13.67 -8.85
CA VAL A 35 -9.82 -15.06 -9.30
C VAL A 35 -10.59 -15.90 -8.29
N PHE A 36 -10.28 -15.70 -6.99
CA PHE A 36 -11.02 -16.22 -5.83
C PHE A 36 -10.67 -15.40 -4.57
N ASP A 37 -11.48 -15.54 -3.52
CA ASP A 37 -11.26 -14.85 -2.24
C ASP A 37 -10.00 -15.36 -1.53
N VAL A 38 -8.96 -14.55 -1.49
CA VAL A 38 -7.69 -14.86 -0.81
C VAL A 38 -7.70 -14.58 0.70
N THR A 39 -8.80 -14.04 1.25
CA THR A 39 -8.91 -13.70 2.68
C THR A 39 -8.70 -14.92 3.59
N PRO A 40 -9.30 -16.10 3.33
CA PRO A 40 -9.07 -17.28 4.15
C PRO A 40 -7.62 -17.72 4.19
N HIS A 41 -6.92 -17.69 3.04
CA HIS A 41 -5.52 -18.08 2.94
C HIS A 41 -4.59 -17.12 3.69
N ALA A 42 -4.81 -15.82 3.56
CA ALA A 42 -4.05 -14.81 4.30
C ALA A 42 -4.27 -14.94 5.82
N ARG A 43 -5.50 -15.18 6.24
CA ARG A 43 -5.87 -15.39 7.66
C ARG A 43 -5.24 -16.67 8.22
N ALA A 44 -5.34 -17.79 7.49
CA ALA A 44 -4.72 -19.05 7.87
C ALA A 44 -3.20 -18.91 7.99
N MET A 45 -2.55 -18.26 7.03
CA MET A 45 -1.11 -17.98 7.04
C MET A 45 -0.71 -17.13 8.26
N ALA A 46 -1.49 -16.10 8.60
CA ALA A 46 -1.23 -15.26 9.75
C ALA A 46 -1.33 -16.05 11.07
N TYR A 47 -2.36 -16.87 11.24
CA TYR A 47 -2.56 -17.67 12.44
C TYR A 47 -1.53 -18.78 12.57
N PHE A 48 -1.20 -19.46 11.48
CA PHE A 48 -0.20 -20.53 11.46
C PHE A 48 1.20 -20.03 11.85
N LEU A 49 1.62 -18.89 11.30
CA LEU A 49 2.97 -18.37 11.54
C LEU A 49 3.10 -17.56 12.84
N LEU A 50 1.99 -17.13 13.43
CA LEU A 50 2.02 -16.39 14.70
C LEU A 50 2.57 -17.30 15.81
N ARG A 51 3.74 -16.95 16.37
CA ARG A 51 4.48 -17.73 17.36
C ARG A 51 4.98 -19.10 16.86
N HIS A 52 4.91 -19.38 15.58
CA HIS A 52 5.43 -20.63 15.05
C HIS A 52 6.95 -20.72 15.31
N PRO A 53 7.49 -21.84 15.86
CA PRO A 53 8.91 -21.95 16.21
C PRO A 53 9.84 -21.66 15.03
N ASP A 54 9.51 -22.12 13.83
CA ASP A 54 10.30 -21.94 12.63
C ASP A 54 10.35 -20.47 12.14
N ALA A 55 9.44 -19.60 12.63
CA ALA A 55 9.35 -18.20 12.26
C ALA A 55 9.96 -17.23 13.30
N GLN A 56 10.66 -17.73 14.34
CA GLN A 56 11.16 -16.88 15.46
C GLN A 56 12.65 -16.52 15.36
N ASN A 57 13.41 -17.11 14.44
CA ASN A 57 14.87 -16.98 14.39
C ASN A 57 15.37 -16.43 13.05
N PHE A 58 14.73 -15.38 12.55
CA PHE A 58 15.17 -14.68 11.32
C PHE A 58 16.29 -13.67 11.62
N GLY A 59 17.03 -13.27 10.57
CA GLY A 59 17.98 -12.16 10.66
C GLY A 59 17.29 -10.79 10.70
N ARG A 60 16.06 -10.68 10.13
CA ARG A 60 15.28 -9.44 10.02
C ARG A 60 13.78 -9.75 9.89
N LYS A 61 12.97 -8.66 9.79
CA LYS A 61 11.52 -8.72 9.52
C LYS A 61 11.21 -9.54 8.27
N PHE A 62 10.08 -10.21 8.32
CA PHE A 62 9.52 -10.99 7.22
C PHE A 62 8.06 -10.57 6.98
N LYS A 63 7.63 -10.50 5.74
CA LYS A 63 6.29 -10.09 5.35
C LYS A 63 5.76 -10.96 4.23
N ILE A 64 4.48 -11.28 4.27
CA ILE A 64 3.77 -12.08 3.27
C ILE A 64 2.59 -11.26 2.74
N SER A 65 2.28 -11.40 1.45
CA SER A 65 1.11 -10.78 0.85
C SER A 65 0.42 -11.72 -0.11
N PHE A 66 -0.92 -11.68 -0.10
CA PHE A 66 -1.79 -12.37 -1.04
C PHE A 66 -2.52 -11.36 -1.92
N SER A 67 -2.56 -11.61 -3.22
CA SER A 67 -3.31 -10.84 -4.21
C SER A 67 -4.35 -11.71 -4.86
N GLY A 68 -5.61 -11.25 -4.92
CA GLY A 68 -6.72 -11.95 -5.57
C GLY A 68 -6.65 -11.90 -7.10
N CYS A 69 -5.81 -11.04 -7.69
CA CYS A 69 -5.64 -10.89 -9.13
C CYS A 69 -4.22 -10.49 -9.51
N ALA A 70 -3.86 -10.69 -10.79
CA ALA A 70 -2.54 -10.37 -11.30
C ALA A 70 -2.34 -8.87 -11.61
N GLN A 71 -3.38 -8.17 -12.03
CA GLN A 71 -3.30 -6.86 -12.69
C GLN A 71 -3.30 -5.69 -11.72
N HIS A 72 -4.07 -5.76 -10.62
CA HIS A 72 -4.24 -4.63 -9.72
C HIS A 72 -3.11 -4.46 -8.71
N HIS A 73 -3.08 -3.30 -8.07
CA HIS A 73 -2.07 -2.87 -7.11
C HIS A 73 -2.37 -3.25 -5.65
N CYS A 74 -3.52 -3.86 -5.37
CA CYS A 74 -4.01 -4.01 -4.00
C CYS A 74 -3.14 -4.92 -3.12
N GLY A 75 -2.64 -6.04 -3.66
CA GLY A 75 -1.85 -7.03 -2.91
C GLY A 75 -0.37 -6.67 -2.80
N LEU A 76 0.21 -5.98 -3.78
CA LEU A 76 1.63 -5.64 -3.86
C LEU A 76 2.56 -6.84 -3.65
N ALA A 77 2.24 -7.99 -4.25
CA ALA A 77 2.93 -9.25 -3.99
C ALA A 77 4.45 -9.17 -4.23
N ARG A 78 4.89 -8.44 -5.27
CA ARG A 78 6.30 -8.39 -5.69
C ARG A 78 7.23 -7.58 -4.79
N ILE A 79 6.72 -6.87 -3.77
CA ILE A 79 7.56 -6.14 -2.80
C ILE A 79 7.65 -6.85 -1.44
N HIS A 80 7.13 -8.08 -1.33
CA HIS A 80 7.09 -8.85 -0.09
C HIS A 80 8.13 -9.98 -0.09
N ASP A 81 8.45 -10.49 1.09
CA ASP A 81 9.38 -11.62 1.23
C ASP A 81 8.75 -12.90 0.61
N ILE A 82 7.44 -13.11 0.80
CA ILE A 82 6.61 -14.00 -0.01
C ILE A 82 5.45 -13.20 -0.56
N GLY A 83 5.21 -13.27 -1.86
CA GLY A 83 4.03 -12.74 -2.54
C GLY A 83 3.32 -13.87 -3.26
N ALA A 84 2.01 -13.99 -3.03
CA ALA A 84 1.15 -15.00 -3.64
C ALA A 84 0.07 -14.29 -4.47
N VAL A 85 -0.04 -14.63 -5.75
CA VAL A 85 -1.04 -14.09 -6.68
C VAL A 85 -1.97 -15.22 -7.08
N ALA A 86 -3.27 -15.06 -6.85
CA ALA A 86 -4.29 -16.07 -7.11
C ALA A 86 -4.35 -16.47 -8.59
N GLU A 87 -4.40 -17.76 -8.83
CA GLU A 87 -4.60 -18.38 -10.13
C GLU A 87 -5.45 -19.64 -9.97
N THR A 88 -6.14 -20.05 -11.04
CA THR A 88 -6.80 -21.35 -11.14
C THR A 88 -6.23 -22.14 -12.30
N ARG A 89 -6.11 -23.46 -12.14
CA ARG A 89 -5.67 -24.39 -13.19
C ARG A 89 -6.52 -25.64 -13.20
N GLU A 90 -6.67 -26.22 -14.37
CA GLU A 90 -7.24 -27.56 -14.51
C GLU A 90 -6.17 -28.60 -14.15
N VAL A 91 -6.41 -29.36 -13.08
CA VAL A 91 -5.56 -30.45 -12.62
C VAL A 91 -6.43 -31.72 -12.56
N ASP A 92 -6.07 -32.74 -13.30
CA ASP A 92 -6.81 -34.02 -13.38
C ASP A 92 -8.31 -33.87 -13.73
N GLY A 93 -8.67 -32.78 -14.46
CA GLY A 93 -10.04 -32.48 -14.90
C GLY A 93 -10.89 -31.74 -13.88
N GLU A 94 -10.28 -31.27 -12.78
CA GLU A 94 -10.90 -30.42 -11.78
C GLU A 94 -10.24 -29.04 -11.72
N THR A 95 -11.04 -27.99 -11.57
CA THR A 95 -10.50 -26.63 -11.37
C THR A 95 -9.91 -26.50 -9.98
N THR A 96 -8.61 -26.33 -9.90
CA THR A 96 -7.83 -26.20 -8.65
C THR A 96 -7.43 -24.76 -8.42
N GLU A 97 -7.75 -24.23 -7.24
CA GLU A 97 -7.25 -22.95 -6.76
C GLU A 97 -5.79 -23.04 -6.33
N GLY A 98 -5.00 -22.04 -6.67
CA GLY A 98 -3.59 -21.97 -6.34
C GLY A 98 -3.01 -20.56 -6.48
N PHE A 99 -1.71 -20.48 -6.41
CA PHE A 99 -1.00 -19.20 -6.45
C PHE A 99 0.26 -19.24 -7.31
N ALA A 100 0.46 -18.23 -8.12
CA ALA A 100 1.80 -17.87 -8.57
C ALA A 100 2.56 -17.27 -7.39
N VAL A 101 3.68 -17.89 -7.01
CA VAL A 101 4.44 -17.51 -5.79
C VAL A 101 5.73 -16.81 -6.14
N TYR A 102 5.91 -15.62 -5.57
CA TYR A 102 7.10 -14.80 -5.71
C TYR A 102 7.86 -14.72 -4.38
N VAL A 103 9.18 -14.71 -4.42
CA VAL A 103 10.04 -14.69 -3.22
C VAL A 103 11.14 -13.64 -3.30
N GLY A 104 11.57 -13.14 -2.15
CA GLY A 104 12.71 -12.24 -2.06
C GLY A 104 12.46 -10.79 -2.42
N GLY A 105 11.21 -10.33 -2.42
CA GLY A 105 10.88 -8.93 -2.60
C GLY A 105 11.20 -8.06 -1.37
N GLY A 106 11.38 -6.78 -1.62
CA GLY A 106 11.53 -5.83 -0.53
C GLY A 106 12.10 -4.47 -0.93
N LEU A 107 11.50 -3.44 -0.40
CA LEU A 107 11.91 -2.05 -0.57
C LEU A 107 13.05 -1.67 0.40
N GLY A 108 13.32 -0.39 0.57
CA GLY A 108 14.35 0.18 1.42
C GLY A 108 15.54 0.71 0.61
N ALA A 109 16.70 0.89 1.24
CA ALA A 109 17.88 1.52 0.59
C ALA A 109 18.37 0.77 -0.67
N VAL A 110 18.16 -0.53 -0.73
CA VAL A 110 18.53 -1.38 -1.88
C VAL A 110 17.28 -2.21 -2.22
N PRO A 111 16.35 -1.70 -3.02
CA PRO A 111 15.14 -2.42 -3.37
C PRO A 111 15.43 -3.64 -4.25
N HIS A 112 14.68 -4.71 -4.06
CA HIS A 112 14.70 -5.91 -4.89
C HIS A 112 13.25 -6.29 -5.19
N GLN A 113 12.95 -6.56 -6.43
CA GLN A 113 11.70 -7.22 -6.80
C GLN A 113 11.75 -8.69 -6.41
N ALA A 114 10.61 -9.24 -6.03
CA ALA A 114 10.48 -10.66 -5.81
C ALA A 114 10.68 -11.42 -7.14
N GLN A 115 11.35 -12.56 -7.06
CA GLN A 115 11.55 -13.47 -8.17
C GLN A 115 10.48 -14.56 -8.15
N LEU A 116 10.05 -15.03 -9.31
CA LEU A 116 9.08 -16.12 -9.42
C LEU A 116 9.71 -17.42 -8.87
N TYR A 117 9.12 -17.92 -7.79
CA TYR A 117 9.47 -19.22 -7.22
C TYR A 117 8.79 -20.36 -7.98
N SER A 118 7.47 -20.26 -8.13
CA SER A 118 6.64 -21.19 -8.90
C SER A 118 5.51 -20.41 -9.56
N ASP A 119 5.18 -20.79 -10.79
CA ASP A 119 4.04 -20.21 -11.51
C ASP A 119 2.69 -20.78 -11.03
N PHE A 120 2.70 -21.90 -10.28
CA PHE A 120 1.53 -22.44 -9.60
C PHE A 120 1.93 -23.28 -8.39
N VAL A 121 1.32 -22.99 -7.25
CA VAL A 121 1.35 -23.77 -6.03
C VAL A 121 -0.09 -23.97 -5.58
N PRO A 122 -0.58 -25.20 -5.41
CA PRO A 122 -1.93 -25.46 -4.90
C PRO A 122 -2.16 -24.72 -3.58
N ALA A 123 -3.39 -24.24 -3.36
CA ALA A 123 -3.69 -23.39 -2.23
C ALA A 123 -3.48 -24.06 -0.86
N ASP A 124 -3.69 -25.36 -0.77
CA ASP A 124 -3.44 -26.19 0.41
C ASP A 124 -1.94 -26.39 0.71
N GLU A 125 -1.07 -26.26 -0.29
CA GLU A 125 0.39 -26.36 -0.14
C GLU A 125 1.04 -25.04 0.34
N MET A 126 0.30 -23.93 0.44
CA MET A 126 0.87 -22.64 0.80
C MET A 126 1.40 -22.59 2.24
N LEU A 127 0.76 -23.23 3.21
CA LEU A 127 1.24 -23.27 4.60
C LEU A 127 2.54 -24.08 4.74
N PRO A 128 2.64 -25.33 4.21
CA PRO A 128 3.91 -26.06 4.21
C PRO A 128 5.02 -25.32 3.46
N LEU A 129 4.72 -24.70 2.31
CA LEU A 129 5.70 -23.91 1.58
C LEU A 129 6.25 -22.73 2.41
N ALA A 130 5.38 -21.96 3.04
CA ALA A 130 5.80 -20.83 3.89
C ALA A 130 6.63 -21.29 5.10
N GLN A 131 6.32 -22.46 5.67
CA GLN A 131 7.11 -23.07 6.73
C GLN A 131 8.50 -23.50 6.23
N ALA A 132 8.60 -24.14 5.08
CA ALA A 132 9.89 -24.52 4.48
C ALA A 132 10.74 -23.28 4.17
N ILE A 133 10.16 -22.23 3.57
CA ILE A 133 10.83 -20.96 3.32
C ILE A 133 11.34 -20.33 4.64
N SER A 134 10.52 -20.38 5.70
CA SER A 134 10.88 -19.87 7.03
C SER A 134 12.09 -20.61 7.60
N ARG A 135 12.14 -21.95 7.52
CA ARG A 135 13.27 -22.76 7.96
C ARG A 135 14.55 -22.47 7.16
N VAL A 136 14.44 -22.42 5.84
CA VAL A 136 15.57 -22.08 4.96
C VAL A 136 16.10 -20.67 5.29
N PHE A 137 15.23 -19.67 5.45
CA PHE A 137 15.63 -18.32 5.82
C PHE A 137 16.22 -18.27 7.24
N ALA A 138 15.68 -18.99 8.20
CA ALA A 138 16.25 -19.09 9.55
C ALA A 138 17.65 -19.76 9.55
N ARG A 139 17.89 -20.74 8.68
CA ARG A 139 19.16 -21.48 8.58
C ARG A 139 20.23 -20.71 7.80
N LEU A 140 19.90 -20.19 6.62
CA LEU A 140 20.84 -19.61 5.66
C LEU A 140 20.89 -18.09 5.65
N GLY A 141 19.88 -17.43 6.25
CA GLY A 141 19.80 -15.96 6.28
C GLY A 141 20.90 -15.30 7.10
N GLU A 142 21.37 -14.14 6.64
CA GLU A 142 22.35 -13.34 7.36
C GLU A 142 21.76 -12.79 8.68
N LYS A 143 22.46 -12.99 9.80
CA LYS A 143 21.98 -12.58 11.13
C LYS A 143 22.86 -11.51 11.78
N HIS A 144 24.11 -11.36 11.38
CA HIS A 144 25.07 -10.45 11.99
C HIS A 144 25.07 -9.07 11.30
N LYS A 145 25.10 -9.05 9.96
CA LYS A 145 25.09 -7.82 9.17
C LYS A 145 23.65 -7.33 8.93
N ARG A 146 23.10 -6.61 9.90
CA ARG A 146 21.69 -6.18 9.90
C ARG A 146 21.23 -5.50 8.59
N ALA A 147 22.11 -4.79 7.88
CA ALA A 147 21.79 -4.15 6.60
C ALA A 147 21.54 -5.16 5.46
N ARG A 148 22.06 -6.38 5.58
CA ARG A 148 21.95 -7.47 4.60
C ARG A 148 21.12 -8.65 5.09
N ALA A 149 20.40 -8.52 6.20
CA ALA A 149 19.73 -9.61 6.90
C ALA A 149 18.29 -9.90 6.42
N ARG A 150 17.79 -9.20 5.38
CA ARG A 150 16.49 -9.49 4.75
C ARG A 150 16.59 -10.68 3.78
N MET A 151 15.48 -11.43 3.63
CA MET A 151 15.40 -12.58 2.71
C MET A 151 15.78 -12.22 1.27
N LYS A 152 15.44 -11.05 0.78
CA LYS A 152 15.83 -10.57 -0.56
C LYS A 152 17.34 -10.67 -0.85
N PHE A 153 18.18 -10.47 0.16
CA PHE A 153 19.63 -10.62 0.02
C PHE A 153 20.05 -12.09 -0.01
N LEU A 154 19.35 -12.97 0.72
CA LEU A 154 19.60 -14.39 0.64
C LEU A 154 19.28 -14.92 -0.76
N VAL A 155 18.08 -14.57 -1.29
CA VAL A 155 17.68 -14.95 -2.66
C VAL A 155 18.65 -14.41 -3.70
N ALA A 156 19.05 -13.13 -3.59
CA ALA A 156 20.01 -12.54 -4.53
C ALA A 156 21.41 -13.17 -4.48
N ASN A 157 21.84 -13.64 -3.30
CA ASN A 157 23.16 -14.26 -3.14
C ASN A 157 23.19 -15.72 -3.61
N LEU A 158 22.12 -16.50 -3.38
CA LEU A 158 22.03 -17.90 -3.80
C LEU A 158 21.63 -18.03 -5.28
N GLY A 159 20.84 -17.08 -5.79
CA GLY A 159 20.06 -17.25 -7.01
C GLY A 159 18.79 -18.04 -6.74
N ILE A 160 17.80 -17.88 -7.64
CA ILE A 160 16.47 -18.46 -7.45
C ILE A 160 16.49 -19.99 -7.50
N ASP A 161 17.31 -20.60 -8.35
CA ASP A 161 17.34 -22.04 -8.53
C ASP A 161 17.92 -22.77 -7.31
N GLU A 162 19.03 -22.27 -6.75
CA GLU A 162 19.60 -22.85 -5.53
C GLU A 162 18.69 -22.57 -4.31
N PHE A 163 18.01 -21.42 -4.28
CA PHE A 163 17.02 -21.13 -3.25
C PHE A 163 15.84 -22.10 -3.34
N ARG A 164 15.31 -22.37 -4.55
CA ARG A 164 14.23 -23.34 -4.82
C ARG A 164 14.63 -24.74 -4.35
N LYS A 165 15.79 -25.21 -4.73
CA LYS A 165 16.32 -26.52 -4.32
C LYS A 165 16.37 -26.70 -2.81
N ASN A 166 16.87 -25.68 -2.07
CA ASN A 166 16.89 -25.70 -0.61
C ASN A 166 15.49 -25.79 0.01
N ILE A 167 14.48 -25.15 -0.62
CA ILE A 167 13.09 -25.22 -0.16
C ILE A 167 12.49 -26.60 -0.43
N GLU A 168 12.71 -27.17 -1.61
CA GLU A 168 12.24 -28.52 -1.98
C GLU A 168 12.81 -29.59 -1.05
N GLU A 169 14.11 -29.50 -0.72
CA GLU A 169 14.74 -30.36 0.26
C GLU A 169 14.14 -30.20 1.67
N GLU A 170 13.71 -29.02 2.05
CA GLU A 170 13.08 -28.76 3.34
C GLU A 170 11.63 -29.24 3.36
N LEU A 171 10.88 -29.03 2.25
CA LEU A 171 9.52 -29.54 2.08
C LEU A 171 9.47 -31.05 2.24
N ALA A 172 10.41 -31.79 1.61
CA ALA A 172 10.50 -33.25 1.73
C ALA A 172 10.78 -33.75 3.15
N ARG A 173 11.23 -32.87 4.04
CA ARG A 173 11.52 -33.19 5.46
C ARG A 173 10.45 -32.70 6.43
N LEU A 174 9.46 -31.93 5.94
CA LEU A 174 8.40 -31.43 6.81
C LEU A 174 7.52 -32.60 7.27
N PRO A 175 7.22 -32.69 8.57
CA PRO A 175 6.24 -33.67 9.05
C PRO A 175 4.82 -33.26 8.59
N GLU A 176 3.96 -34.25 8.50
CA GLU A 176 2.52 -33.99 8.47
C GLU A 176 2.11 -33.22 9.73
N ASP A 177 1.23 -32.25 9.56
CA ASP A 177 0.78 -31.40 10.66
C ASP A 177 -0.72 -31.11 10.52
N ALA A 178 -1.51 -31.84 11.32
CA ALA A 178 -2.98 -31.69 11.36
C ALA A 178 -3.43 -30.26 11.73
N LEU A 179 -2.56 -29.47 12.37
CA LEU A 179 -2.86 -28.07 12.70
C LEU A 179 -3.05 -27.23 11.44
N ARG A 180 -2.35 -27.53 10.34
CA ARG A 180 -2.49 -26.80 9.07
C ARG A 180 -3.91 -26.94 8.52
N GLU A 181 -4.43 -28.16 8.46
CA GLU A 181 -5.78 -28.44 7.99
C GLU A 181 -6.84 -27.79 8.90
N GLN A 182 -6.67 -27.90 10.21
CA GLN A 182 -7.55 -27.26 11.18
C GLN A 182 -7.62 -25.75 10.99
N ILE A 183 -6.47 -25.08 10.85
CA ILE A 183 -6.37 -23.62 10.67
C ILE A 183 -7.01 -23.21 9.34
N MET A 184 -6.80 -23.95 8.26
CA MET A 184 -7.43 -23.68 6.96
C MET A 184 -8.95 -23.81 7.05
N THR A 185 -9.46 -24.88 7.64
CA THR A 185 -10.89 -25.12 7.84
C THR A 185 -11.52 -23.99 8.67
N GLU A 186 -10.89 -23.59 9.77
CA GLU A 186 -11.35 -22.48 10.61
C GLU A 186 -11.35 -21.15 9.85
N ALA A 187 -10.30 -20.85 9.07
CA ALA A 187 -10.21 -19.65 8.28
C ALA A 187 -11.31 -19.54 7.21
N HIS A 188 -11.65 -20.65 6.53
CA HIS A 188 -12.72 -20.72 5.53
C HIS A 188 -14.13 -20.63 6.14
N SER A 189 -14.29 -21.01 7.42
CA SER A 189 -15.59 -20.89 8.10
C SER A 189 -15.98 -19.45 8.43
N GLN A 190 -15.01 -18.52 8.43
CA GLN A 190 -15.23 -17.12 8.80
C GLN A 190 -15.62 -16.30 7.56
N LYS A 191 -16.87 -16.41 7.13
CA LYS A 191 -17.41 -15.62 6.01
C LYS A 191 -17.95 -14.29 6.49
N GLU A 192 -17.74 -13.25 5.68
CA GLU A 192 -18.40 -11.97 5.87
C GLU A 192 -19.82 -12.03 5.29
N GLU A 193 -20.76 -11.37 5.96
CA GLU A 193 -22.14 -11.30 5.54
C GLU A 193 -22.63 -9.84 5.55
N PRO A 194 -23.47 -9.42 4.58
CA PRO A 194 -24.05 -8.09 4.59
C PRO A 194 -24.97 -7.89 5.80
N LEU A 195 -25.10 -6.65 6.25
CA LEU A 195 -26.07 -6.27 7.30
C LEU A 195 -27.46 -6.08 6.73
N LYS A 196 -27.57 -5.57 5.51
CA LYS A 196 -28.80 -5.22 4.82
C LYS A 196 -28.92 -5.97 3.50
N PRO A 197 -30.14 -6.12 2.95
CA PRO A 197 -30.32 -6.72 1.63
C PRO A 197 -29.68 -5.86 0.53
N PRO A 198 -29.41 -6.44 -0.65
CA PRO A 198 -28.95 -5.69 -1.82
C PRO A 198 -30.05 -4.72 -2.28
N SER A 199 -29.64 -3.59 -2.85
CA SER A 199 -30.55 -2.60 -3.39
C SER A 199 -29.93 -1.88 -4.59
N GLU A 200 -30.74 -1.14 -5.34
CA GLU A 200 -30.30 -0.29 -6.43
C GLU A 200 -30.35 1.18 -6.02
N LEU A 201 -29.52 2.00 -6.66
CA LEU A 201 -29.53 3.46 -6.51
C LEU A 201 -29.62 4.09 -7.90
N ASP A 202 -30.61 4.93 -8.11
CA ASP A 202 -30.70 5.78 -9.29
C ASP A 202 -29.90 7.06 -9.06
N LEU A 203 -28.73 7.16 -9.68
CA LEU A 203 -27.86 8.33 -9.58
C LEU A 203 -28.41 9.57 -10.31
N GLU A 204 -29.39 9.38 -11.20
CA GLU A 204 -30.05 10.48 -11.89
C GLU A 204 -31.31 10.96 -11.14
N ALA A 205 -31.65 10.34 -10.02
CA ALA A 205 -32.80 10.72 -9.22
C ALA A 205 -32.76 12.20 -8.82
N PRO A 206 -33.90 12.92 -8.95
CA PRO A 206 -34.01 14.30 -8.53
C PRO A 206 -33.82 14.42 -7.01
N GLY A 207 -33.01 15.39 -6.58
CA GLY A 207 -32.77 15.67 -5.15
C GLY A 207 -31.48 15.11 -4.57
N LEU A 208 -30.69 14.38 -5.34
CA LEU A 208 -29.33 14.03 -4.93
C LEU A 208 -28.42 15.26 -5.00
N GLU A 209 -27.69 15.53 -3.93
CA GLU A 209 -26.75 16.64 -3.83
C GLU A 209 -25.58 16.48 -4.80
N GLU A 210 -25.13 17.57 -5.43
CA GLU A 210 -23.94 17.53 -6.31
C GLU A 210 -22.69 17.03 -5.56
N GLY A 211 -22.48 17.46 -4.32
CA GLY A 211 -21.40 16.95 -3.49
C GLY A 211 -21.43 15.42 -3.29
N PHE A 212 -22.63 14.81 -3.20
CA PHE A 212 -22.78 13.37 -3.18
C PHE A 212 -22.33 12.72 -4.50
N ARG A 213 -22.71 13.29 -5.66
CA ARG A 213 -22.34 12.75 -6.99
C ARG A 213 -20.82 12.76 -7.19
N VAL A 214 -20.17 13.86 -6.83
CA VAL A 214 -18.69 13.97 -6.89
C VAL A 214 -18.06 12.96 -5.95
N TRP A 215 -18.51 12.87 -4.71
CA TRP A 215 -18.00 11.89 -3.75
C TRP A 215 -18.23 10.46 -4.22
N HIS A 216 -19.40 10.15 -4.77
CA HIS A 216 -19.71 8.82 -5.30
C HIS A 216 -18.73 8.41 -6.40
N ARG A 217 -18.43 9.30 -7.34
CA ARG A 217 -17.51 9.05 -8.46
C ARG A 217 -16.11 8.63 -7.98
N HIS A 218 -15.59 9.27 -6.93
CA HIS A 218 -14.23 9.03 -6.46
C HIS A 218 -14.13 7.96 -5.36
N ASN A 219 -15.12 7.87 -4.50
CA ASN A 219 -15.01 7.07 -3.28
C ASN A 219 -15.80 5.77 -3.30
N VAL A 220 -16.69 5.58 -4.29
CA VAL A 220 -17.58 4.41 -4.36
C VAL A 220 -17.20 3.54 -5.56
N ARG A 221 -17.06 2.25 -5.31
CA ARG A 221 -16.84 1.24 -6.35
C ARG A 221 -17.85 0.11 -6.17
N ALA A 222 -18.38 -0.42 -7.28
CA ALA A 222 -19.19 -1.63 -7.25
C ALA A 222 -18.38 -2.80 -6.70
N GLN A 223 -19.02 -3.73 -6.00
CA GLN A 223 -18.41 -5.01 -5.65
C GLN A 223 -19.02 -6.14 -6.49
N GLY A 224 -18.40 -7.34 -6.44
CA GLY A 224 -18.84 -8.48 -7.24
C GLY A 224 -20.27 -8.96 -6.93
N GLN A 225 -20.78 -8.64 -5.75
CA GLN A 225 -22.16 -8.95 -5.37
C GLN A 225 -23.07 -7.78 -5.76
N GLU A 226 -24.02 -8.02 -6.66
CA GLU A 226 -24.98 -7.02 -7.15
C GLU A 226 -25.74 -6.34 -5.99
N GLY A 227 -26.00 -5.06 -6.14
CA GLY A 227 -26.76 -4.26 -5.17
C GLY A 227 -25.93 -3.77 -3.98
N TYR A 228 -24.61 -4.03 -3.96
CA TYR A 228 -23.69 -3.55 -2.93
C TYR A 228 -22.52 -2.80 -3.53
N SER A 229 -21.96 -1.88 -2.73
CA SER A 229 -20.77 -1.12 -3.08
C SER A 229 -19.72 -1.16 -1.98
N MET A 230 -18.48 -0.95 -2.41
CA MET A 230 -17.35 -0.62 -1.55
C MET A 230 -17.20 0.89 -1.47
N VAL A 231 -16.95 1.40 -0.27
CA VAL A 231 -16.76 2.84 -0.04
C VAL A 231 -15.40 3.09 0.60
N THR A 232 -14.55 3.83 -0.09
CA THR A 232 -13.26 4.30 0.45
C THR A 232 -13.47 5.58 1.25
N VAL A 233 -13.15 5.53 2.53
CA VAL A 233 -13.07 6.71 3.38
C VAL A 233 -11.64 7.23 3.33
N SER A 234 -11.42 8.30 2.58
CA SER A 234 -10.11 8.92 2.41
C SER A 234 -9.69 9.62 3.70
N LEU A 235 -8.48 9.32 4.16
CA LEU A 235 -7.92 9.86 5.40
C LEU A 235 -6.69 10.72 5.08
N ALA A 236 -6.78 12.02 5.34
CA ALA A 236 -5.63 12.89 5.19
C ALA A 236 -4.45 12.33 6.02
N LEU A 237 -3.36 11.93 5.35
CA LEU A 237 -2.16 11.34 5.96
C LEU A 237 -2.41 10.07 6.79
N GLY A 238 -3.53 9.40 6.59
CA GLY A 238 -3.91 8.21 7.35
C GLY A 238 -4.32 8.48 8.80
N ASP A 239 -4.70 9.71 9.15
CA ASP A 239 -5.03 10.09 10.52
C ASP A 239 -6.54 10.15 10.78
N LEU A 240 -6.90 9.76 11.99
CA LEU A 240 -8.24 9.87 12.55
C LEU A 240 -8.16 10.42 13.97
N THR A 241 -9.02 11.36 14.29
CA THR A 241 -9.27 11.75 15.68
C THR A 241 -10.03 10.64 16.42
N ALA A 242 -9.97 10.66 17.76
CA ALA A 242 -10.71 9.68 18.56
C ALA A 242 -12.24 9.76 18.33
N ASP A 243 -12.76 10.95 18.05
CA ASP A 243 -14.20 11.15 17.79
C ASP A 243 -14.59 10.66 16.40
N GLN A 244 -13.77 10.91 15.38
CA GLN A 244 -13.96 10.31 14.05
C GLN A 244 -13.93 8.77 14.11
N LEU A 245 -12.97 8.18 14.84
CA LEU A 245 -12.90 6.73 14.98
C LEU A 245 -14.13 6.14 15.69
N ARG A 246 -14.68 6.83 16.71
CA ARG A 246 -15.96 6.44 17.34
C ARG A 246 -17.13 6.58 16.38
N GLY A 247 -17.15 7.66 15.59
CA GLY A 247 -18.16 7.89 14.56
C GLY A 247 -18.15 6.79 13.49
N ILE A 248 -16.97 6.43 12.96
CA ILE A 248 -16.81 5.30 12.04
C ILE A 248 -17.31 4.00 12.65
N GLY A 249 -17.03 3.71 13.93
CA GLY A 249 -17.59 2.55 14.61
C GLY A 249 -19.13 2.57 14.73
N THR A 250 -19.75 3.75 14.77
CA THR A 250 -21.22 3.89 14.73
C THR A 250 -21.77 3.70 13.33
N ILE A 251 -21.13 4.30 12.32
CA ILE A 251 -21.45 4.13 10.91
C ILE A 251 -21.36 2.66 10.51
N SER A 252 -20.29 1.96 10.89
CA SER A 252 -20.13 0.55 10.55
C SER A 252 -21.28 -0.31 11.07
N ARG A 253 -21.69 -0.13 12.31
CA ARG A 253 -22.83 -0.85 12.89
C ARG A 253 -24.17 -0.50 12.25
N LYS A 254 -24.31 0.69 11.67
CA LYS A 254 -25.54 1.14 11.00
C LYS A 254 -25.66 0.56 9.58
N TYR A 255 -24.55 0.43 8.85
CA TYR A 255 -24.55 0.12 7.43
C TYR A 255 -23.95 -1.24 7.06
N ILE A 256 -22.92 -1.74 7.76
CA ILE A 256 -22.08 -2.85 7.28
C ILE A 256 -21.67 -3.88 8.35
N LYS A 257 -22.28 -3.97 9.49
CA LYS A 257 -21.79 -4.76 10.63
C LYS A 257 -20.36 -4.30 11.06
N ASP A 258 -19.33 -5.11 10.79
CA ASP A 258 -17.94 -4.95 11.26
C ASP A 258 -16.90 -5.16 10.14
N THR A 259 -17.33 -5.02 8.88
CA THR A 259 -16.51 -5.30 7.69
C THR A 259 -15.66 -4.10 7.23
N ILE A 260 -14.94 -3.45 8.14
CA ILE A 260 -14.01 -2.37 7.81
C ILE A 260 -12.62 -2.93 7.60
N ARG A 261 -11.95 -2.53 6.52
CA ARG A 261 -10.55 -2.85 6.26
C ARG A 261 -9.69 -1.59 6.13
N ALA A 262 -8.44 -1.67 6.60
CA ALA A 262 -7.43 -0.66 6.30
C ALA A 262 -6.80 -0.95 4.95
N THR A 263 -6.55 0.09 4.15
CA THR A 263 -5.95 -0.04 2.83
C THR A 263 -4.44 0.30 2.85
N VAL A 264 -3.73 -0.09 1.80
CA VAL A 264 -2.32 0.26 1.62
C VAL A 264 -2.10 1.78 1.46
N PRO A 265 -2.98 2.54 0.77
CA PRO A 265 -2.95 4.01 0.75
C PRO A 265 -3.25 4.68 2.09
N GLN A 266 -3.42 3.95 3.18
CA GLN A 266 -3.70 4.46 4.53
C GLN A 266 -5.14 4.97 4.74
N ASN A 267 -6.09 4.50 3.95
CA ASN A 267 -7.51 4.78 4.03
C ASN A 267 -8.27 3.65 4.75
N LEU A 268 -9.58 3.84 4.93
CA LEU A 268 -10.50 2.78 5.35
C LEU A 268 -11.42 2.39 4.21
N LEU A 269 -11.71 1.10 4.08
CA LEU A 269 -12.65 0.54 3.12
C LEU A 269 -13.85 -0.02 3.87
N LEU A 270 -15.03 0.53 3.61
CA LEU A 270 -16.31 -0.01 4.03
C LEU A 270 -16.83 -0.92 2.93
N ARG A 271 -17.19 -2.15 3.26
CA ARG A 271 -17.65 -3.16 2.31
C ARG A 271 -19.07 -3.55 2.62
N TRP A 272 -19.76 -4.12 1.66
CA TRP A 272 -21.17 -4.54 1.82
C TRP A 272 -22.15 -3.39 2.11
N VAL A 273 -21.87 -2.20 1.57
CA VAL A 273 -22.82 -1.08 1.67
C VAL A 273 -23.94 -1.31 0.66
N SER A 274 -25.19 -1.44 1.13
CA SER A 274 -26.37 -1.49 0.25
C SER A 274 -26.51 -0.17 -0.53
N ASN A 275 -26.72 -0.22 -1.84
CA ASN A 275 -26.60 0.96 -2.70
C ASN A 275 -27.59 2.09 -2.33
N GLU A 276 -28.80 1.77 -1.86
CA GLU A 276 -29.76 2.77 -1.39
C GLU A 276 -29.28 3.57 -0.16
N ASP A 277 -28.34 3.01 0.60
CA ASP A 277 -27.78 3.65 1.80
C ASP A 277 -26.69 4.68 1.48
N LEU A 278 -26.13 4.69 0.27
CA LEU A 278 -24.99 5.54 -0.09
C LEU A 278 -25.23 7.03 0.17
N PRO A 279 -26.41 7.64 -0.14
CA PRO A 279 -26.64 9.05 0.17
C PRO A 279 -26.68 9.34 1.67
N ALA A 280 -27.26 8.44 2.47
CA ALA A 280 -27.30 8.58 3.91
C ALA A 280 -25.92 8.38 4.55
N LEU A 281 -25.13 7.42 4.05
CA LEU A 281 -23.75 7.18 4.45
C LEU A 281 -22.87 8.40 4.15
N TYR A 282 -23.00 9.00 2.96
CA TYR A 282 -22.31 10.25 2.62
C TYR A 282 -22.61 11.35 3.65
N SER A 283 -23.87 11.57 3.99
CA SER A 283 -24.29 12.59 4.96
C SER A 283 -23.70 12.32 6.35
N ASP A 284 -23.72 11.06 6.81
CA ASP A 284 -23.12 10.67 8.09
C ASP A 284 -21.59 10.87 8.09
N LEU A 285 -20.90 10.51 7.01
CA LEU A 285 -19.46 10.76 6.83
C LEU A 285 -19.14 12.26 6.79
N ALA A 286 -19.99 13.06 6.13
CA ALA A 286 -19.83 14.52 6.05
C ALA A 286 -19.90 15.18 7.44
N THR A 287 -20.78 14.69 8.34
CA THR A 287 -20.81 15.19 9.73
C THR A 287 -19.51 14.95 10.49
N LEU A 288 -18.76 13.92 10.12
CA LEU A 288 -17.44 13.60 10.66
C LEU A 288 -16.29 14.25 9.91
N ARG A 289 -16.57 15.02 8.83
CA ARG A 289 -15.58 15.57 7.89
C ARG A 289 -14.74 14.47 7.22
N LEU A 290 -15.38 13.36 6.86
CA LEU A 290 -14.76 12.18 6.24
C LEU A 290 -15.38 11.85 4.85
N ALA A 291 -16.15 12.77 4.27
CA ALA A 291 -16.76 12.62 2.94
C ALA A 291 -15.99 13.40 1.85
N SER A 292 -14.68 13.52 1.97
CA SER A 292 -13.87 14.18 0.95
C SER A 292 -13.72 13.27 -0.29
N PRO A 293 -13.92 13.78 -1.52
CA PRO A 293 -13.81 13.00 -2.75
C PRO A 293 -12.35 12.86 -3.20
N LEU A 294 -11.51 12.19 -2.41
CA LEU A 294 -10.05 12.17 -2.58
C LEU A 294 -9.49 10.76 -2.82
N ALA A 295 -10.31 9.71 -2.79
CA ALA A 295 -9.83 8.35 -2.97
C ALA A 295 -9.15 8.20 -4.34
N ASP A 296 -7.99 7.54 -4.32
CA ASP A 296 -7.15 7.25 -5.49
C ASP A 296 -6.72 8.49 -6.32
N SER A 297 -6.94 9.71 -5.81
CA SER A 297 -6.50 10.94 -6.46
C SER A 297 -5.06 11.33 -6.09
N VAL A 298 -4.53 12.35 -6.79
CA VAL A 298 -3.19 12.92 -6.49
C VAL A 298 -3.07 13.45 -5.04
N ALA A 299 -4.18 13.78 -4.39
CA ALA A 299 -4.21 14.21 -2.99
C ALA A 299 -4.24 13.03 -1.99
N ASP A 300 -4.45 11.79 -2.46
CA ASP A 300 -4.37 10.58 -1.65
C ASP A 300 -2.90 10.16 -1.42
N ILE A 301 -2.17 11.01 -0.71
CA ILE A 301 -0.74 10.90 -0.53
C ILE A 301 -0.40 9.91 0.60
N THR A 302 0.29 8.84 0.27
CA THR A 302 0.81 7.92 1.29
C THR A 302 2.09 8.49 1.93
N ALA A 303 2.07 8.75 3.23
CA ALA A 303 3.22 9.27 3.96
C ALA A 303 3.57 8.43 5.20
N CYS A 304 4.86 8.18 5.43
CA CYS A 304 5.27 7.57 6.69
C CYS A 304 5.37 8.64 7.81
N PRO A 305 5.48 8.25 9.10
CA PRO A 305 5.59 9.21 10.21
C PRO A 305 6.76 10.21 10.08
N GLY A 306 7.83 9.87 9.35
CA GLY A 306 8.98 10.75 9.19
C GLY A 306 9.58 11.22 10.51
N THR A 307 10.05 12.46 10.55
CA THR A 307 10.66 13.06 11.75
C THR A 307 9.66 13.40 12.85
N ASP A 308 8.35 13.27 12.63
CA ASP A 308 7.34 13.57 13.66
C ASP A 308 7.47 12.63 14.85
N SER A 309 7.66 11.33 14.61
CA SER A 309 7.76 10.33 15.69
C SER A 309 8.82 9.25 15.45
N CYS A 310 9.36 9.13 14.24
CA CYS A 310 10.34 8.09 13.89
C CYS A 310 11.78 8.53 14.16
N LYS A 311 12.49 7.82 15.04
CA LYS A 311 13.92 8.10 15.32
C LYS A 311 14.86 7.89 14.13
N LEU A 312 14.40 7.25 13.07
CA LEU A 312 15.14 7.04 11.82
C LEU A 312 14.76 8.06 10.74
N GLY A 313 13.80 8.96 11.01
CA GLY A 313 13.41 10.03 10.12
C GLY A 313 14.57 11.00 9.86
N ILE A 314 14.74 11.42 8.62
CA ILE A 314 15.75 12.39 8.17
C ILE A 314 15.07 13.69 7.75
N ALA A 315 13.90 13.59 7.11
CA ALA A 315 13.06 14.71 6.70
C ALA A 315 11.60 14.49 7.09
N SER A 316 10.81 15.55 7.16
CA SER A 316 9.40 15.51 7.54
C SER A 316 8.54 15.09 6.35
N SER A 317 8.29 13.78 6.21
CA SER A 317 7.40 13.25 5.18
C SER A 317 5.96 13.71 5.36
N ARG A 318 5.46 13.71 6.59
CA ARG A 318 4.09 14.18 6.90
C ARG A 318 3.94 15.69 6.69
N GLY A 319 4.97 16.48 7.05
CA GLY A 319 4.98 17.91 6.80
C GLY A 319 4.85 18.22 5.30
N LEU A 320 5.64 17.55 4.45
CA LEU A 320 5.54 17.71 3.00
C LEU A 320 4.17 17.24 2.48
N ALA A 321 3.75 16.02 2.86
CA ALA A 321 2.46 15.48 2.41
C ALA A 321 1.30 16.40 2.74
N GLY A 322 1.34 17.04 3.89
CA GLY A 322 0.31 17.97 4.26
C GLY A 322 0.32 19.31 3.56
N VAL A 323 1.47 19.83 3.24
CA VAL A 323 1.54 21.02 2.37
C VAL A 323 0.89 20.70 1.01
N LEU A 324 1.25 19.56 0.42
CA LEU A 324 0.70 19.11 -0.86
C LEU A 324 -0.81 18.83 -0.80
N HIS A 325 -1.26 18.14 0.23
CA HIS A 325 -2.68 17.83 0.41
C HIS A 325 -3.52 19.11 0.47
N ARG A 326 -3.08 20.12 1.23
CA ARG A 326 -3.78 21.42 1.28
C ARG A 326 -3.76 22.16 -0.05
N GLN A 327 -2.64 22.12 -0.76
CA GLN A 327 -2.50 22.76 -2.06
C GLN A 327 -3.46 22.10 -3.06
N PHE A 328 -3.42 20.79 -3.23
CA PHE A 328 -4.26 20.07 -4.18
C PHE A 328 -5.75 20.21 -3.88
N THR A 329 -6.14 20.14 -2.61
CA THR A 329 -7.56 20.36 -2.25
C THR A 329 -8.02 21.79 -2.47
N ALA A 330 -7.16 22.79 -2.33
CA ALA A 330 -7.47 24.16 -2.68
C ALA A 330 -7.60 24.35 -4.20
N ASP A 331 -6.69 23.76 -4.98
CA ASP A 331 -6.72 23.77 -6.45
C ASP A 331 -8.00 23.12 -6.99
N ALA A 332 -8.43 21.99 -6.41
CA ALA A 332 -9.70 21.35 -6.77
C ALA A 332 -10.92 22.25 -6.54
N LEU A 333 -10.93 22.99 -5.43
CA LEU A 333 -12.02 23.92 -5.08
C LEU A 333 -12.06 25.16 -5.98
N SER A 334 -10.89 25.62 -6.48
CA SER A 334 -10.80 26.78 -7.38
C SER A 334 -11.01 26.42 -8.86
N GLY A 335 -10.97 25.12 -9.20
CA GLY A 335 -10.97 24.66 -10.59
C GLY A 335 -9.66 24.93 -11.33
N GLU A 336 -8.57 25.18 -10.59
CA GLU A 336 -7.24 25.47 -11.12
C GLU A 336 -6.24 24.35 -10.77
N GLY A 337 -5.15 24.23 -11.49
CA GLY A 337 -4.02 23.39 -11.15
C GLY A 337 -4.23 21.89 -11.39
N MET A 338 -4.25 21.10 -10.36
CA MET A 338 -4.29 19.62 -10.42
C MET A 338 -5.71 19.03 -10.59
N GLY A 339 -6.68 19.82 -11.03
CA GLY A 339 -8.04 19.37 -11.32
C GLY A 339 -8.11 18.45 -12.56
N ASP A 340 -9.11 17.58 -12.62
CA ASP A 340 -9.41 16.70 -13.75
C ASP A 340 -10.26 17.37 -14.86
N GLY A 341 -10.62 18.63 -14.67
CA GLY A 341 -11.51 19.37 -15.56
C GLY A 341 -13.02 19.17 -15.30
N ASP A 342 -13.39 18.19 -14.49
CA ASP A 342 -14.77 17.80 -14.16
C ASP A 342 -15.13 18.06 -12.68
N GLY A 343 -14.34 18.90 -12.00
CA GLY A 343 -14.54 19.29 -10.60
C GLY A 343 -13.94 18.34 -9.57
N GLY A 344 -13.09 17.39 -10.01
CA GLY A 344 -12.31 16.48 -9.18
C GLY A 344 -10.81 16.75 -9.25
N LEU A 345 -10.05 15.94 -8.53
CA LEU A 345 -8.59 15.88 -8.62
C LEU A 345 -8.17 14.78 -9.60
N ARG A 346 -7.08 15.02 -10.33
CA ARG A 346 -6.50 14.01 -11.22
C ARG A 346 -6.14 12.72 -10.47
N ASP A 347 -6.32 11.59 -11.11
CA ASP A 347 -6.10 10.24 -10.59
C ASP A 347 -4.96 9.47 -11.29
N ASP A 348 -4.38 10.09 -12.34
CA ASP A 348 -3.32 9.47 -13.16
C ASP A 348 -1.90 9.61 -12.56
N ILE A 349 -1.74 10.27 -11.40
CA ILE A 349 -0.47 10.44 -10.70
C ILE A 349 -0.59 10.06 -9.24
N THR A 350 0.27 9.15 -8.79
CA THR A 350 0.40 8.74 -7.38
C THR A 350 1.64 9.34 -6.73
N ILE A 351 1.50 9.82 -5.48
CA ILE A 351 2.60 10.41 -4.71
C ILE A 351 2.81 9.64 -3.40
N LYS A 352 4.06 9.21 -3.14
CA LYS A 352 4.42 8.51 -1.91
C LYS A 352 5.66 9.09 -1.27
N ILE A 353 5.60 9.43 0.04
CA ILE A 353 6.63 10.19 0.73
C ILE A 353 7.14 9.44 1.96
N SER A 354 8.43 9.08 1.96
CA SER A 354 9.10 8.49 3.12
C SER A 354 10.08 9.47 3.76
N GLY A 355 10.13 9.54 5.09
CA GLY A 355 11.07 10.40 5.82
C GLY A 355 12.52 9.94 5.78
N CYS A 356 12.82 8.78 5.20
CA CYS A 356 14.16 8.24 4.98
C CYS A 356 14.14 7.10 3.94
N PHE A 357 15.31 6.59 3.59
CA PHE A 357 15.53 5.50 2.63
C PHE A 357 14.88 4.15 3.00
N ASN A 358 14.29 3.98 4.18
CA ASN A 358 13.64 2.71 4.57
C ASN A 358 12.35 2.39 3.80
N SER A 359 11.80 3.33 3.04
CA SER A 359 10.65 3.16 2.16
C SER A 359 9.39 2.63 2.88
N CYS A 360 9.08 3.19 4.04
CA CYS A 360 7.90 2.78 4.80
C CYS A 360 6.59 3.20 4.11
N ALA A 361 6.61 4.31 3.35
CA ALA A 361 5.52 4.74 2.48
C ALA A 361 5.65 4.25 1.03
N GLN A 362 6.55 3.31 0.76
CA GLN A 362 6.67 2.63 -0.54
C GLN A 362 7.02 3.55 -1.72
N HIS A 363 7.82 4.57 -1.52
CA HIS A 363 8.17 5.58 -2.52
C HIS A 363 8.77 5.04 -3.83
N HIS A 364 9.28 3.80 -3.85
CA HIS A 364 9.79 3.18 -5.07
C HIS A 364 8.74 2.79 -6.10
N ILE A 365 7.47 2.63 -5.66
CA ILE A 365 6.35 2.17 -6.48
C ILE A 365 5.30 3.27 -6.70
N ALA A 366 5.71 4.52 -6.67
CA ALA A 366 4.86 5.66 -6.99
C ALA A 366 5.32 6.31 -8.29
N ASN A 367 4.40 6.96 -9.00
CA ASN A 367 4.75 7.81 -10.14
C ASN A 367 5.74 8.89 -9.71
N ILE A 368 5.49 9.55 -8.56
CA ILE A 368 6.40 10.50 -7.92
C ILE A 368 6.67 10.04 -6.49
N GLY A 369 7.87 9.57 -6.24
CA GLY A 369 8.33 9.11 -4.93
C GLY A 369 9.33 10.06 -4.29
N PHE A 370 9.23 10.24 -2.96
CA PHE A 370 10.20 11.02 -2.20
C PHE A 370 10.74 10.24 -1.01
N PHE A 371 12.05 10.34 -0.75
CA PHE A 371 12.56 9.94 0.55
C PHE A 371 13.54 10.92 1.15
N GLY A 372 13.45 11.11 2.46
CA GLY A 372 14.27 12.03 3.23
C GLY A 372 15.75 11.68 3.19
N THR A 373 16.55 12.70 2.91
CA THR A 373 18.02 12.73 2.99
C THR A 373 18.45 14.09 3.56
N SER A 374 19.73 14.33 3.70
CA SER A 374 20.24 15.61 4.21
C SER A 374 21.58 15.98 3.58
N LYS A 375 21.89 17.29 3.61
CA LYS A 375 23.18 17.83 3.21
C LYS A 375 23.67 18.84 4.27
N ARG A 376 24.95 18.82 4.60
CA ARG A 376 25.57 19.88 5.42
C ARG A 376 25.99 21.04 4.53
N LYS A 377 25.65 22.27 4.95
CA LYS A 377 26.14 23.51 4.38
C LYS A 377 26.34 24.53 5.48
N SER A 378 27.49 25.23 5.49
CA SER A 378 27.81 26.29 6.46
C SER A 378 27.59 25.87 7.93
N GLY A 379 27.93 24.60 8.27
CA GLY A 379 27.76 24.04 9.63
C GLY A 379 26.34 23.60 10.01
N ARG A 380 25.33 23.94 9.19
CA ARG A 380 23.92 23.57 9.38
C ARG A 380 23.57 22.32 8.57
N VAL A 381 22.51 21.64 8.97
CA VAL A 381 21.96 20.48 8.25
C VAL A 381 20.68 20.89 7.52
N ALA A 382 20.71 20.85 6.19
CA ALA A 382 19.56 21.06 5.35
C ALA A 382 18.84 19.74 5.11
N PRO A 383 17.52 19.61 5.38
CA PRO A 383 16.69 18.46 5.02
C PRO A 383 16.42 18.51 3.52
N LEU A 384 16.62 17.38 2.84
CA LEU A 384 16.35 17.21 1.42
C LEU A 384 15.44 16.01 1.20
N PHE A 385 14.79 15.99 0.05
CA PHE A 385 14.17 14.80 -0.50
C PHE A 385 14.91 14.30 -1.75
N GLN A 386 15.19 13.02 -1.79
CA GLN A 386 15.55 12.33 -3.03
C GLN A 386 14.26 12.12 -3.82
N VAL A 387 14.25 12.55 -5.06
CA VAL A 387 13.15 12.37 -6.02
C VAL A 387 13.34 11.05 -6.76
N ILE A 388 12.27 10.28 -6.85
CA ILE A 388 12.18 9.02 -7.60
C ILE A 388 10.99 9.14 -8.55
N LEU A 389 11.14 8.74 -9.80
CA LEU A 389 10.08 8.84 -10.83
C LEU A 389 9.88 7.52 -11.57
N GLY A 390 8.65 7.30 -12.02
CA GLY A 390 8.29 6.20 -12.91
C GLY A 390 8.13 4.84 -12.25
N GLY A 391 7.96 4.79 -10.91
CA GLY A 391 7.52 3.57 -10.25
C GLY A 391 6.03 3.32 -10.47
N THR A 392 5.59 2.08 -10.31
CA THR A 392 4.18 1.70 -10.36
C THR A 392 3.84 0.67 -9.30
N ALA A 393 2.62 0.77 -8.76
CA ALA A 393 2.02 -0.25 -7.92
C ALA A 393 1.29 -1.33 -8.74
N GLU A 394 0.97 -1.04 -10.00
CA GLU A 394 0.28 -1.96 -10.91
C GLU A 394 1.03 -3.29 -11.10
N ASN A 395 0.31 -4.32 -11.55
CA ASN A 395 0.84 -5.68 -11.68
C ASN A 395 1.52 -6.17 -10.39
N ASN A 396 0.92 -5.85 -9.23
CA ASN A 396 1.49 -6.16 -7.91
C ASN A 396 2.87 -5.53 -7.65
N ALA A 397 3.11 -4.32 -8.16
CA ALA A 397 4.35 -3.55 -8.04
C ALA A 397 5.51 -4.17 -8.82
N ASP A 398 5.35 -4.33 -10.12
CA ASP A 398 6.32 -4.95 -11.02
C ASP A 398 7.47 -4.03 -11.45
N SER A 399 7.41 -2.73 -11.12
CA SER A 399 8.46 -1.79 -11.51
C SER A 399 8.76 -0.75 -10.42
N TYR A 400 10.05 -0.46 -10.27
CA TYR A 400 10.55 0.57 -9.34
C TYR A 400 11.02 1.80 -10.10
N GLY A 401 10.66 2.96 -9.56
CA GLY A 401 11.10 4.24 -10.10
C GLY A 401 12.59 4.49 -9.96
N LEU A 402 13.10 5.37 -10.80
CA LEU A 402 14.50 5.76 -10.88
C LEU A 402 14.77 7.04 -10.06
N MET A 403 15.90 7.07 -9.35
CA MET A 403 16.36 8.28 -8.66
C MET A 403 16.83 9.32 -9.69
N VAL A 404 16.21 10.51 -9.69
CA VAL A 404 16.49 11.57 -10.66
C VAL A 404 17.22 12.78 -10.08
N GLY A 405 17.02 13.12 -8.81
CA GLY A 405 17.66 14.29 -8.20
C GLY A 405 17.40 14.39 -6.70
N LYS A 406 18.06 15.37 -6.05
CA LYS A 406 17.80 15.74 -4.65
C LYS A 406 17.44 17.19 -4.58
N VAL A 407 16.41 17.53 -3.79
CA VAL A 407 15.91 18.88 -3.65
C VAL A 407 15.73 19.25 -2.18
N PRO A 408 15.94 20.52 -1.76
CA PRO A 408 15.56 21.00 -0.44
C PRO A 408 14.09 20.70 -0.14
N ALA A 409 13.78 20.36 1.10
CA ALA A 409 12.44 19.89 1.48
C ALA A 409 11.33 20.90 1.13
N HIS A 410 11.59 22.21 1.30
CA HIS A 410 10.62 23.26 1.01
C HIS A 410 10.34 23.44 -0.48
N ARG A 411 11.25 23.01 -1.39
CA ARG A 411 11.09 23.10 -2.84
C ARG A 411 10.38 21.92 -3.49
N ALA A 412 10.11 20.84 -2.74
CA ALA A 412 9.45 19.66 -3.27
C ALA A 412 8.07 19.93 -3.93
N PRO A 413 7.23 20.86 -3.44
CA PRO A 413 6.00 21.25 -4.13
C PRO A 413 6.24 21.84 -5.53
N GLU A 414 7.25 22.69 -5.68
CA GLU A 414 7.64 23.29 -6.97
C GLU A 414 8.10 22.21 -7.97
N VAL A 415 8.81 21.19 -7.47
CA VAL A 415 9.25 20.03 -8.28
C VAL A 415 8.06 19.24 -8.79
N ILE A 416 7.03 19.02 -7.98
CA ILE A 416 5.82 18.31 -8.41
C ILE A 416 5.09 19.13 -9.48
N ALA A 417 4.90 20.44 -9.27
CA ALA A 417 4.28 21.32 -10.25
C ALA A 417 5.05 21.32 -11.58
N LYS A 418 6.39 21.32 -11.54
CA LYS A 418 7.23 21.24 -12.75
C LYS A 418 7.04 19.91 -13.48
N LEU A 419 7.08 18.78 -12.75
CA LEU A 419 6.93 17.44 -13.33
C LEU A 419 5.55 17.23 -13.95
N THR A 420 4.50 17.71 -13.30
CA THR A 420 3.13 17.68 -13.84
C THR A 420 3.00 18.53 -15.10
N ALA A 421 3.54 19.73 -15.08
CA ALA A 421 3.53 20.60 -16.27
C ALA A 421 4.29 19.98 -17.46
N ILE A 422 5.43 19.31 -17.22
CA ILE A 422 6.15 18.57 -18.26
C ILE A 422 5.27 17.43 -18.80
N TYR A 423 4.66 16.64 -17.92
CA TYR A 423 3.77 15.55 -18.33
C TYR A 423 2.61 16.07 -19.17
N ASP A 424 1.88 17.08 -18.71
CA ASP A 424 0.71 17.63 -19.41
C ASP A 424 1.05 18.23 -20.78
N SER A 425 2.26 18.81 -20.92
CA SER A 425 2.70 19.40 -22.19
C SER A 425 3.33 18.40 -23.19
N GLU A 426 3.87 17.29 -22.71
CA GLU A 426 4.68 16.40 -23.55
C GLU A 426 4.12 14.96 -23.64
N LYS A 427 3.07 14.62 -22.89
CA LYS A 427 2.45 13.28 -22.99
C LYS A 427 1.86 13.04 -24.37
N GLN A 428 2.00 11.81 -24.84
CA GLN A 428 1.38 11.31 -26.07
C GLN A 428 0.02 10.68 -25.75
N ASP A 429 -0.81 10.45 -26.78
CA ASP A 429 -2.13 9.82 -26.62
C ASP A 429 -2.01 8.45 -25.94
N GLY A 430 -2.73 8.26 -24.84
CA GLY A 430 -2.73 7.04 -24.05
C GLY A 430 -1.47 6.79 -23.21
N GLU A 431 -0.52 7.73 -23.21
CA GLU A 431 0.73 7.58 -22.45
C GLU A 431 0.50 7.86 -20.95
N THR A 432 0.91 6.92 -20.10
CA THR A 432 0.88 7.13 -18.67
C THR A 432 2.01 8.07 -18.20
N PHE A 433 1.89 8.62 -16.99
CA PHE A 433 2.96 9.43 -16.39
C PHE A 433 4.31 8.68 -16.40
N ARG A 434 4.29 7.40 -16.05
CA ARG A 434 5.48 6.54 -16.06
C ARG A 434 6.11 6.47 -17.44
N ASP A 435 5.32 6.11 -18.47
CA ASP A 435 5.83 5.91 -19.82
C ASP A 435 6.41 7.21 -20.39
N CYS A 436 5.76 8.35 -20.12
CA CYS A 436 6.26 9.67 -20.47
C CYS A 436 7.62 9.96 -19.80
N MET A 437 7.75 9.72 -18.49
CA MET A 437 9.02 9.93 -17.78
C MET A 437 10.13 8.97 -18.26
N GLU A 438 9.81 7.73 -18.59
CA GLU A 438 10.75 6.77 -19.18
C GLU A 438 11.22 7.22 -20.58
N ARG A 439 10.29 7.66 -21.44
CA ARG A 439 10.59 8.16 -22.78
C ARG A 439 11.46 9.43 -22.77
N LEU A 440 11.15 10.39 -21.91
CA LEU A 440 11.94 11.62 -21.73
C LEU A 440 13.35 11.30 -21.21
N GLY A 441 13.46 10.30 -20.38
CA GLY A 441 14.70 9.77 -19.86
C GLY A 441 15.30 10.56 -18.71
N LYS A 442 16.05 9.85 -17.88
CA LYS A 442 16.62 10.38 -16.64
C LYS A 442 17.47 11.62 -16.83
N ALA A 443 18.26 11.69 -17.88
CA ALA A 443 19.20 12.81 -18.09
C ALA A 443 18.47 14.12 -18.36
N ARG A 444 17.41 14.09 -19.18
CA ARG A 444 16.55 15.23 -19.45
C ARG A 444 15.89 15.72 -18.17
N ILE A 445 15.20 14.83 -17.46
CA ILE A 445 14.47 15.19 -16.25
C ILE A 445 15.40 15.71 -15.16
N HIS A 446 16.62 15.13 -15.02
CA HIS A 446 17.63 15.66 -14.09
C HIS A 446 17.99 17.11 -14.42
N GLY A 447 18.18 17.44 -15.71
CA GLY A 447 18.44 18.80 -16.15
C GLY A 447 17.28 19.74 -15.86
N ASP A 448 16.04 19.32 -16.10
CA ASP A 448 14.83 20.10 -15.84
C ASP A 448 14.61 20.39 -14.34
N LEU A 449 15.19 19.54 -13.45
CA LEU A 449 15.10 19.71 -11.98
C LEU A 449 16.37 20.34 -11.36
N GLU A 450 17.40 20.65 -12.12
CA GLU A 450 18.67 21.18 -11.60
C GLU A 450 18.48 22.51 -10.87
N GLU A 451 17.59 23.39 -11.36
CA GLU A 451 17.24 24.67 -10.74
C GLU A 451 16.69 24.55 -9.31
N PHE A 452 16.13 23.38 -8.95
CA PHE A 452 15.58 23.11 -7.62
C PHE A 452 16.59 22.42 -6.68
N SER A 453 17.77 22.00 -7.17
CA SER A 453 18.69 21.13 -6.43
C SER A 453 19.66 21.86 -5.49
N GLU A 454 19.81 23.17 -5.69
CA GLU A 454 20.77 23.97 -4.94
C GLU A 454 20.27 24.25 -3.51
N VAL A 455 21.14 24.00 -2.53
CA VAL A 455 20.94 24.46 -1.14
C VAL A 455 21.60 25.82 -1.01
N GLY A 456 20.81 26.88 -0.85
CA GLY A 456 21.27 28.26 -0.63
C GLY A 456 21.69 28.53 0.82
N GLU A 457 21.67 29.79 1.19
CA GLU A 457 21.90 30.28 2.57
C GLU A 457 20.60 30.77 3.23
N ALA A 458 19.47 30.72 2.49
CA ALA A 458 18.17 31.13 2.99
C ALA A 458 17.72 30.25 4.15
N GLU A 459 17.02 30.83 5.12
CA GLU A 459 16.49 30.09 6.28
C GLU A 459 15.55 28.94 5.84
N ALA A 460 14.79 29.15 4.76
CA ALA A 460 13.89 28.14 4.17
C ALA A 460 14.63 26.86 3.76
N ASP A 461 15.90 26.92 3.31
CA ASP A 461 16.67 25.75 2.91
C ASP A 461 16.98 24.81 4.10
N PHE A 462 16.85 25.31 5.31
CA PHE A 462 17.09 24.56 6.55
C PHE A 462 15.79 24.19 7.27
N PHE A 463 14.65 24.46 6.65
CA PHE A 463 13.32 24.18 7.18
C PHE A 463 12.79 22.84 6.63
N ASP A 464 12.24 22.00 7.48
CA ASP A 464 11.77 20.66 7.11
C ASP A 464 10.25 20.48 7.13
N ASN A 465 9.50 21.59 6.99
CA ASN A 465 8.03 21.62 7.00
C ASN A 465 7.38 20.99 8.25
N ARG A 466 8.12 20.92 9.36
CA ARG A 466 7.55 20.50 10.66
C ARG A 466 6.63 21.58 11.17
N GLN A 467 5.39 21.56 10.75
CA GLN A 467 4.35 22.33 11.41
C GLN A 467 3.36 21.37 12.07
N PRO A 468 2.89 21.64 13.30
CA PRO A 468 1.82 20.87 13.86
C PRO A 468 0.60 20.95 12.95
N TRP A 469 -0.01 19.79 12.66
CA TRP A 469 -1.25 19.71 11.94
C TRP A 469 -2.37 20.23 12.81
N GLU A 470 -3.00 21.31 12.42
CA GLU A 470 -4.33 21.68 12.91
C GLU A 470 -5.35 21.06 11.94
N TYR A 471 -6.13 20.12 12.46
CA TYR A 471 -7.25 19.46 11.77
C TYR A 471 -8.47 20.37 11.75
#